data_939b875e29830b6107a9023f8ef3b4a4
#
_entry.id   939b875e29830b6107a9023f8ef3b4a4
#
_cell.length_a   1.000
_cell.length_b   1.000
_cell.length_c   1.000
_cell.angle_alpha   90.00
_cell.angle_beta   90.00
_cell.angle_gamma   90.00
#
_symmetry.space_group_name_H-M   'P 1'
#
loop_
_entity.id
_entity.type
_entity.pdbx_description
1 polymer ?
#
loop_
_entity_poly.entity_id
_entity_poly.type
_entity_poly.pdbx_seq_one_letter_code
_entity_poly.pdbx_strand_id
1 'polypeptide(L)'
;MATINAYKMDGLGNDFIIIDRRSNPINLTKDKIIELGNRSNIGFDQIIFIEKEKENSFPITIFNSDGGEVSACGNGSRCVAYLLSKDLNANQIKLFPSQVPPLNYQQFWH
;
A
#
# COMPACT_ATOMS: atom_id res chain seq x y z
N MET A 1 18.16 10.11 -11.80
CA MET A 1 17.28 10.18 -10.62
C MET A 1 16.12 9.21 -10.79
N ALA A 2 15.86 8.39 -9.81
CA ALA A 2 14.79 7.41 -9.91
C ALA A 2 13.42 8.09 -9.75
N THR A 3 12.47 7.67 -10.57
CA THR A 3 11.09 8.12 -10.47
C THR A 3 10.31 7.11 -9.64
N ILE A 4 9.52 7.58 -8.69
CA ILE A 4 8.72 6.75 -7.81
C ILE A 4 7.26 6.91 -8.21
N ASN A 5 6.57 5.79 -8.42
CA ASN A 5 5.13 5.81 -8.66
C ASN A 5 4.42 5.88 -7.31
N ALA A 6 3.93 7.05 -6.98
CA ALA A 6 3.24 7.30 -5.72
C ALA A 6 1.90 7.98 -6.00
N TYR A 7 0.89 7.57 -5.25
CA TYR A 7 -0.48 8.07 -5.41
C TYR A 7 -1.00 8.54 -4.06
N LYS A 8 -1.60 9.73 -4.04
CA LYS A 8 -2.32 10.18 -2.86
C LYS A 8 -3.80 9.91 -3.06
N MET A 9 -4.41 9.16 -2.17
CA MET A 9 -5.80 8.75 -2.29
C MET A 9 -6.54 8.93 -0.97
N ASP A 10 -7.84 9.19 -1.08
CA ASP A 10 -8.73 9.29 0.06
C ASP A 10 -9.77 8.17 0.01
N GLY A 11 -10.05 7.58 1.16
CA GLY A 11 -11.09 6.55 1.26
C GLY A 11 -11.84 6.68 2.57
N LEU A 12 -13.11 7.07 2.52
CA LEU A 12 -14.02 7.10 3.67
C LEU A 12 -13.44 7.81 4.89
N GLY A 13 -12.84 8.98 4.68
CA GLY A 13 -12.31 9.81 5.76
C GLY A 13 -10.86 9.56 6.12
N ASN A 14 -10.21 8.59 5.48
CA ASN A 14 -8.78 8.36 5.64
C ASN A 14 -8.05 8.78 4.37
N ASP A 15 -6.81 9.22 4.53
CA ASP A 15 -5.98 9.49 3.36
C ASP A 15 -4.72 8.61 3.39
N PHE A 16 -4.29 8.24 2.18
CA PHE A 16 -3.23 7.27 1.99
C PHE A 16 -2.23 7.76 0.96
N ILE A 17 -0.96 7.44 1.19
CA ILE A 17 0.04 7.45 0.13
C ILE A 17 0.26 6.00 -0.27
N ILE A 18 0.15 5.71 -1.55
CA ILE A 18 0.36 4.36 -2.07
C ILE A 18 1.58 4.40 -2.97
N ILE A 19 2.57 3.57 -2.65
CA ILE A 19 3.81 3.48 -3.40
C ILE A 19 3.90 2.11 -4.04
N ASP A 20 4.07 2.10 -5.35
CA ASP A 20 4.19 0.87 -6.13
C ASP A 20 5.63 0.42 -6.16
N ARG A 21 5.92 -0.70 -5.51
CA ARG A 21 7.26 -1.30 -5.49
C ARG A 21 7.38 -2.53 -6.39
N ARG A 22 6.38 -2.79 -7.23
CA ARG A 22 6.39 -4.01 -8.04
C ARG A 22 7.59 -4.10 -8.98
N SER A 23 7.97 -3.00 -9.58
CA SER A 23 9.09 -2.97 -10.51
C SER A 23 10.19 -2.01 -10.12
N ASN A 24 10.02 -1.29 -9.01
CA ASN A 24 10.94 -0.24 -8.62
C ASN A 24 11.08 -0.26 -7.09
N PRO A 25 11.95 -1.13 -6.55
CA PRO A 25 12.08 -1.26 -5.09
C PRO A 25 12.60 0.05 -4.48
N ILE A 26 11.92 0.46 -3.42
CA ILE A 26 12.32 1.61 -2.64
C ILE A 26 12.14 1.29 -1.16
N ASN A 27 13.11 1.64 -0.36
CA ASN A 27 13.04 1.43 1.08
C ASN A 27 13.00 2.77 1.78
N LEU A 28 11.97 2.97 2.61
CA LEU A 28 11.86 4.13 3.47
C LEU A 28 12.11 3.70 4.90
N THR A 29 12.95 4.44 5.60
CA THR A 29 13.17 4.20 7.02
C THR A 29 11.94 4.63 7.81
N LYS A 30 11.81 4.11 9.02
CA LYS A 30 10.73 4.51 9.92
C LYS A 30 10.72 6.02 10.11
N ASP A 31 11.90 6.62 10.32
CA ASP A 31 12.01 8.06 10.51
C ASP A 31 11.52 8.83 9.28
N LYS A 32 11.82 8.33 8.08
CA LYS A 32 11.36 8.98 6.85
C LYS A 32 9.84 8.88 6.70
N ILE A 33 9.26 7.75 7.09
CA ILE A 33 7.80 7.58 7.07
C ILE A 33 7.15 8.58 8.00
N ILE A 34 7.67 8.72 9.22
CA ILE A 34 7.15 9.68 10.19
C ILE A 34 7.25 11.11 9.64
N GLU A 35 8.39 11.45 9.06
CA GLU A 35 8.61 12.77 8.48
C GLU A 35 7.60 13.07 7.38
N LEU A 36 7.41 12.15 6.45
CA LEU A 36 6.49 12.33 5.34
C LEU A 36 5.03 12.37 5.80
N GLY A 37 4.70 11.60 6.85
CA GLY A 37 3.35 11.54 7.39
C GLY A 37 2.92 12.77 8.16
N ASN A 38 3.86 13.63 8.50
CA ASN A 38 3.57 14.87 9.20
C ASN A 38 2.73 15.79 8.33
N ARG A 39 1.65 16.36 8.90
CA ARG A 39 0.74 17.21 8.14
C ARG A 39 1.37 18.52 7.66
N SER A 40 2.50 18.92 8.24
CA SER A 40 3.26 20.06 7.72
C SER A 40 4.12 19.69 6.51
N ASN A 41 4.18 18.44 6.16
CA ASN A 41 4.87 17.91 4.98
C ASN A 41 3.79 17.37 4.03
N ILE A 42 3.92 16.14 3.53
CA ILE A 42 2.88 15.53 2.67
C ILE A 42 1.63 15.21 3.50
N GLY A 43 1.83 14.57 4.63
CA GLY A 43 0.73 14.19 5.52
C GLY A 43 -0.08 13.01 4.98
N PHE A 44 -0.37 12.04 5.83
CA PHE A 44 -1.23 10.92 5.49
C PHE A 44 -1.58 10.18 6.79
N ASP A 45 -2.67 9.43 6.75
CA ASP A 45 -3.00 8.52 7.85
C ASP A 45 -2.14 7.27 7.76
N GLN A 46 -1.97 6.74 6.55
CA GLN A 46 -1.17 5.53 6.33
C GLN A 46 -0.45 5.61 5.01
N ILE A 47 0.68 4.91 4.95
CA ILE A 47 1.42 4.70 3.70
C ILE A 47 1.39 3.21 3.38
N ILE A 48 1.09 2.88 2.14
CA ILE A 48 0.91 1.50 1.69
C ILE A 48 1.84 1.23 0.53
N PHE A 49 2.61 0.14 0.64
CA PHE A 49 3.50 -0.29 -0.42
C PHE A 49 2.88 -1.50 -1.11
N ILE A 50 2.78 -1.45 -2.43
CA ILE A 50 2.38 -2.59 -3.24
C ILE A 50 3.64 -3.35 -3.59
N GLU A 51 3.74 -4.59 -3.15
CA GLU A 51 4.93 -5.40 -3.37
C GLU A 51 4.79 -6.20 -4.67
N LYS A 52 5.88 -6.81 -5.09
CA LYS A 52 5.89 -7.63 -6.29
C LYS A 52 4.93 -8.82 -6.13
N GLU A 53 4.20 -9.12 -7.20
CA GLU A 53 3.22 -10.23 -7.20
C GLU A 53 3.86 -11.54 -6.78
N LYS A 54 3.12 -12.30 -5.99
CA LYS A 54 3.56 -13.61 -5.50
C LYS A 54 2.34 -14.54 -5.48
N GLU A 55 2.44 -15.65 -6.23
CA GLU A 55 1.36 -16.65 -6.29
C GLU A 55 0.01 -16.03 -6.68
N ASN A 56 0.04 -15.17 -7.69
CA ASN A 56 -1.15 -14.49 -8.23
C ASN A 56 -1.81 -13.56 -7.21
N SER A 57 -1.09 -13.15 -6.20
CA SER A 57 -1.58 -12.24 -5.17
C SER A 57 -0.55 -11.14 -4.97
N PHE A 58 -0.99 -9.99 -4.46
CA PHE A 58 -0.11 -8.86 -4.22
C PHE A 58 0.08 -8.67 -2.73
N PRO A 59 1.31 -8.87 -2.23
CA PRO A 59 1.60 -8.50 -0.86
C PRO A 59 1.52 -6.99 -0.71
N ILE A 60 0.97 -6.51 0.39
CA ILE A 60 0.99 -5.09 0.71
C ILE A 60 1.63 -4.90 2.08
N THR A 61 2.36 -3.81 2.23
CA THR A 61 3.00 -3.44 3.50
C THR A 61 2.45 -2.09 3.90
N ILE A 62 1.92 -1.98 5.11
CA ILE A 62 1.19 -0.79 5.55
C ILE A 62 1.83 -0.26 6.82
N PHE A 63 2.08 1.05 6.85
CA PHE A 63 2.56 1.74 8.04
C PHE A 63 1.63 2.89 8.39
N ASN A 64 1.37 3.07 9.67
CA ASN A 64 0.73 4.30 10.16
C ASN A 64 1.72 5.46 10.05
N SER A 65 1.20 6.67 10.15
CA SER A 65 2.05 7.87 10.10
C SER A 65 3.03 7.95 11.27
N ASP A 66 2.83 7.17 12.31
CA ASP A 66 3.79 7.07 13.44
C ASP A 66 4.93 6.09 13.15
N GLY A 67 4.96 5.48 11.97
CA GLY A 67 5.98 4.52 11.58
C GLY A 67 5.71 3.10 12.01
N GLY A 68 4.61 2.83 12.69
CA GLY A 68 4.24 1.47 13.11
C GLY A 68 3.62 0.68 11.99
N GLU A 69 4.10 -0.54 11.76
CA GLU A 69 3.55 -1.40 10.73
C GLU A 69 2.25 -2.03 11.19
N VAL A 70 1.26 -2.09 10.29
CA VAL A 70 -0.04 -2.72 10.57
C VAL A 70 -0.32 -3.78 9.51
N SER A 71 -1.14 -4.77 9.87
CA SER A 71 -1.40 -5.91 8.99
C SER A 71 -2.67 -5.77 8.17
N ALA A 72 -3.52 -4.80 8.48
CA ALA A 72 -4.77 -4.64 7.75
C ALA A 72 -5.23 -3.19 7.76
N CYS A 73 -5.83 -2.79 6.64
CA CYS A 73 -6.48 -1.50 6.50
C CYS A 73 -7.54 -1.63 5.40
N GLY A 74 -8.80 -1.75 5.80
CA GLY A 74 -9.90 -1.98 4.87
C GLY A 74 -10.00 -0.91 3.79
N ASN A 75 -9.98 0.37 4.19
CA ASN A 75 -10.10 1.47 3.24
C ASN A 75 -8.88 1.55 2.31
N GLY A 76 -7.68 1.41 2.88
CA GLY A 76 -6.45 1.44 2.10
C GLY A 76 -6.37 0.28 1.13
N SER A 77 -6.79 -0.91 1.55
CA SER A 77 -6.79 -2.09 0.66
C SER A 77 -7.72 -1.89 -0.53
N ARG A 78 -8.86 -1.23 -0.32
CA ARG A 78 -9.77 -0.92 -1.43
C ARG A 78 -9.11 0.04 -2.42
N CYS A 79 -8.38 1.03 -1.93
CA CYS A 79 -7.66 1.96 -2.80
C CYS A 79 -6.60 1.22 -3.62
N VAL A 80 -5.85 0.32 -2.99
CA VAL A 80 -4.83 -0.49 -3.67
C VAL A 80 -5.49 -1.37 -4.74
N ALA A 81 -6.58 -2.05 -4.38
CA ALA A 81 -7.30 -2.91 -5.31
C ALA A 81 -7.81 -2.11 -6.51
N TYR A 82 -8.31 -0.91 -6.28
CA TYR A 82 -8.76 -0.04 -7.36
C TYR A 82 -7.62 0.28 -8.33
N LEU A 83 -6.47 0.70 -7.80
CA LEU A 83 -5.31 1.02 -8.63
C LEU A 83 -4.86 -0.19 -9.43
N LEU A 84 -4.75 -1.35 -8.79
CA LEU A 84 -4.31 -2.56 -9.46
C LEU A 84 -5.32 -3.05 -10.49
N SER A 85 -6.61 -2.94 -10.21
CA SER A 85 -7.64 -3.35 -11.16
C SER A 85 -7.59 -2.50 -12.43
N LYS A 86 -7.31 -1.22 -12.30
CA LYS A 86 -7.15 -0.33 -13.44
C LYS A 86 -5.88 -0.65 -14.22
N ASP A 87 -4.77 -0.82 -13.51
CA ASP A 87 -3.48 -1.08 -14.13
C ASP A 87 -3.48 -2.42 -14.88
N LEU A 88 -4.08 -3.44 -14.28
CA LEU A 88 -4.07 -4.80 -14.83
C LEU A 88 -5.32 -5.13 -15.65
N ASN A 89 -6.27 -4.22 -15.71
CA ASN A 89 -7.56 -4.44 -16.37
C ASN A 89 -8.22 -5.73 -15.86
N ALA A 90 -8.25 -5.88 -14.54
CA ALA A 90 -8.75 -7.08 -13.87
C ALA A 90 -9.95 -6.74 -13.01
N ASN A 91 -10.90 -7.67 -12.92
CA ASN A 91 -12.11 -7.51 -12.12
C ASN A 91 -11.92 -7.89 -10.66
N GLN A 92 -10.92 -8.71 -10.38
CA GLN A 92 -10.69 -9.21 -9.04
C GLN A 92 -9.20 -9.16 -8.73
N ILE A 93 -8.87 -8.60 -7.57
CA ILE A 93 -7.49 -8.47 -7.09
C ILE A 93 -7.38 -9.18 -5.76
N LYS A 94 -6.35 -10.00 -5.62
CA LYS A 94 -6.03 -10.67 -4.36
C LYS A 94 -4.92 -9.91 -3.66
N LEU A 95 -5.16 -9.55 -2.41
CA LEU A 95 -4.20 -8.84 -1.58
C LEU A 95 -3.95 -9.63 -0.31
N PHE A 96 -2.75 -9.52 0.23
CA PHE A 96 -2.46 -10.09 1.56
C PHE A 96 -1.37 -9.25 2.24
N PRO A 97 -1.36 -9.22 3.59
CA PRO A 97 -0.30 -8.51 4.30
C PRO A 97 1.04 -9.18 4.05
N SER A 98 2.07 -8.39 3.75
CA SER A 98 3.39 -8.95 3.44
C SER A 98 4.01 -9.75 4.58
N GLN A 99 3.53 -9.54 5.81
CA GLN A 99 4.00 -10.24 7.01
C GLN A 99 3.46 -11.65 7.13
N VAL A 100 2.45 -12.02 6.33
CA VAL A 100 1.70 -13.26 6.47
C VAL A 100 1.84 -14.08 5.20
N PRO A 101 2.10 -15.40 5.29
CA PRO A 101 2.14 -16.24 4.09
C PRO A 101 0.81 -16.20 3.35
N PRO A 102 0.82 -16.20 2.01
CA PRO A 102 -0.43 -16.13 1.23
C PRO A 102 -1.41 -17.24 1.51
N LEU A 103 -0.92 -18.42 1.91
CA LEU A 103 -1.77 -19.57 2.21
C LEU A 103 -2.65 -19.35 3.44
N ASN A 104 -2.23 -18.46 4.34
CA ASN A 104 -2.90 -18.25 5.62
C ASN A 104 -3.81 -17.04 5.64
N TYR A 105 -3.74 -16.19 4.60
CA TYR A 105 -4.51 -14.95 4.59
C TYR A 105 -4.66 -14.49 3.15
N GLN A 106 -5.90 -14.36 2.71
CA GLN A 106 -6.20 -13.82 1.38
C GLN A 106 -7.43 -12.95 1.46
N GLN A 107 -7.38 -11.80 0.82
CA GLN A 107 -8.52 -10.94 0.62
C GLN A 107 -8.72 -10.71 -0.87
N PHE A 108 -9.98 -10.72 -1.27
CA PHE A 108 -10.38 -10.50 -2.65
C PHE A 108 -11.13 -9.17 -2.73
N TRP A 109 -10.73 -8.34 -3.66
CA TRP A 109 -11.36 -7.04 -3.88
C TRP A 109 -11.81 -6.92 -5.33
N HIS A 110 -12.98 -6.38 -5.52
CA HIS A 110 -13.59 -6.23 -6.84
C HIS A 110 -13.71 -4.78 -7.27
#